data_ec89d5d92ec7420d683f8bc243556ff3
#
_entry.id   ec89d5d92ec7420d683f8bc243556ff3
#
_cell.length_a   1.000
_cell.length_b   1.000
_cell.length_c   1.000
_cell.angle_alpha   90.00
_cell.angle_beta   90.00
_cell.angle_gamma   90.00
#
_symmetry.space_group_name_H-M   'P 1'
#
loop_
_entity.id
_entity.type
_entity.pdbx_description
1 polymer ?
#
loop_
_entity_poly.entity_id
_entity_poly.type
_entity_poly.pdbx_seq_one_letter_code
_entity_poly.pdbx_strand_id
1 'polypeptide(L)'
;MPMAPKTLQNLKSAFHAETGVYFKYTLWADRARKAGHHAVGTLFDQVARNEWAHAKIWYKRLNQEMDTQEALLAAAGGEHHEWSEMYAQWADEARDE
;
A
#
# COMPACT_ATOMS: atom_id res chain seq x y z
N MET A 1 -1.29 24.72 11.82
CA MET A 1 -0.43 25.20 10.72
C MET A 1 -0.36 24.13 9.64
N PRO A 2 -0.50 24.50 8.39
CA PRO A 2 -0.32 23.53 7.32
C PRO A 2 1.14 23.04 7.29
N MET A 3 1.30 21.81 6.88
CA MET A 3 2.61 21.16 6.77
C MET A 3 3.40 21.78 5.62
N ALA A 4 4.72 21.96 5.81
CA ALA A 4 5.58 22.45 4.74
C ALA A 4 5.55 21.49 3.53
N PRO A 5 5.61 22.03 2.30
CA PRO A 5 5.50 21.17 1.10
C PRO A 5 6.52 20.03 1.03
N LYS A 6 7.74 20.26 1.44
CA LYS A 6 8.78 19.22 1.44
C LYS A 6 8.48 18.12 2.46
N THR A 7 8.02 18.50 3.64
CA THR A 7 7.64 17.53 4.68
C THR A 7 6.45 16.69 4.22
N LEU A 8 5.45 17.32 3.60
CA LEU A 8 4.31 16.61 3.04
C LEU A 8 4.75 15.60 1.98
N GLN A 9 5.62 16.00 1.08
CA GLN A 9 6.14 15.11 0.04
C GLN A 9 6.88 13.93 0.64
N ASN A 10 7.71 14.17 1.66
CA ASN A 10 8.46 13.11 2.33
C ASN A 10 7.53 12.12 3.04
N LEU A 11 6.47 12.60 3.68
CA LEU A 11 5.48 11.72 4.32
C LEU A 11 4.75 10.85 3.31
N LYS A 12 4.38 11.41 2.16
CA LYS A 12 3.75 10.64 1.08
C LYS A 12 4.70 9.57 0.56
N SER A 13 5.97 9.93 0.35
CA SER A 13 6.98 8.98 -0.12
C SER A 13 7.23 7.86 0.89
N ALA A 14 7.31 8.19 2.18
CA ALA A 14 7.48 7.20 3.24
C ALA A 14 6.28 6.25 3.30
N PHE A 15 5.06 6.79 3.22
CA PHE A 15 3.85 5.97 3.22
C PHE A 15 3.85 4.99 2.06
N HIS A 16 4.13 5.45 0.85
CA HIS A 16 4.17 4.58 -0.33
C HIS A 16 5.28 3.54 -0.25
N ALA A 17 6.44 3.92 0.24
CA ALA A 17 7.55 2.98 0.40
C ALA A 17 7.20 1.86 1.39
N GLU A 18 6.66 2.21 2.55
CA GLU A 18 6.36 1.22 3.58
C GLU A 18 5.18 0.32 3.23
N THR A 19 4.18 0.82 2.52
CA THR A 19 3.08 -0.02 2.04
C THR A 19 3.56 -1.04 1.01
N GLY A 20 4.48 -0.65 0.12
CA GLY A 20 5.09 -1.56 -0.83
C GLY A 20 5.93 -2.63 -0.16
N VAL A 21 6.73 -2.27 0.82
CA VAL A 21 7.55 -3.20 1.61
C VAL A 21 6.66 -4.14 2.41
N TYR A 22 5.60 -3.64 3.03
CA TYR A 22 4.62 -4.47 3.74
C TYR A 22 4.09 -5.59 2.83
N PHE A 23 3.68 -5.25 1.62
CA PHE A 23 3.17 -6.24 0.67
C PHE A 23 4.24 -7.28 0.32
N LYS A 24 5.46 -6.84 0.02
CA LYS A 24 6.55 -7.74 -0.35
C LYS A 24 6.87 -8.72 0.78
N TYR A 25 6.96 -8.24 1.99
CA TYR A 25 7.27 -9.10 3.13
C TYR A 25 6.15 -10.11 3.41
N THR A 26 4.89 -9.70 3.24
CA THR A 26 3.75 -10.61 3.37
C THR A 26 3.83 -11.73 2.32
N LEU A 27 4.14 -11.38 1.08
CA LEU A 27 4.31 -12.35 0.00
C LEU A 27 5.49 -13.28 0.25
N TRP A 28 6.63 -12.73 0.70
CA TRP A 28 7.83 -13.52 0.98
C TRP A 28 7.62 -14.45 2.18
N ALA A 29 6.85 -14.03 3.19
CA ALA A 29 6.46 -14.90 4.29
C ALA A 29 5.68 -16.12 3.79
N ASP A 30 4.71 -15.88 2.91
CA ASP A 30 3.91 -16.96 2.33
C ASP A 30 4.78 -17.93 1.52
N ARG A 31 5.67 -17.41 0.70
CA ARG A 31 6.59 -18.22 -0.10
C ARG A 31 7.55 -19.03 0.78
N ALA A 32 8.06 -18.43 1.84
CA ALA A 32 8.94 -19.13 2.78
C ALA A 32 8.24 -20.33 3.41
N ARG A 33 6.99 -20.14 3.86
CA ARG A 33 6.21 -21.22 4.45
C ARG A 33 5.94 -22.35 3.44
N LYS A 34 5.59 -22.00 2.22
CA LYS A 34 5.35 -23.00 1.16
C LYS A 34 6.61 -23.80 0.82
N ALA A 35 7.77 -23.20 0.98
CA ALA A 35 9.05 -23.87 0.80
C ALA A 35 9.53 -24.64 2.05
N GLY A 36 8.75 -24.63 3.13
CA GLY A 36 9.08 -25.33 4.36
C GLY A 36 9.90 -24.53 5.36
N HIS A 37 10.15 -23.24 5.08
CA HIS A 37 10.94 -22.36 5.97
C HIS A 37 10.03 -21.57 6.89
N HIS A 38 9.42 -22.24 7.87
CA HIS A 38 8.39 -21.65 8.72
C HIS A 38 8.94 -20.55 9.63
N ALA A 39 10.14 -20.69 10.18
CA ALA A 39 10.75 -19.68 11.02
C ALA A 39 11.03 -18.39 10.23
N VAL A 40 11.47 -18.52 8.98
CA VAL A 40 11.68 -17.38 8.09
C VAL A 40 10.34 -16.70 7.78
N GLY A 41 9.30 -17.49 7.52
CA GLY A 41 7.96 -16.96 7.31
C GLY A 41 7.45 -16.13 8.50
N THR A 42 7.66 -16.65 9.72
CA THR A 42 7.28 -15.92 10.94
C THR A 42 8.03 -14.60 11.08
N LEU A 43 9.33 -14.61 10.75
CA LEU A 43 10.14 -13.39 10.78
C LEU A 43 9.60 -12.35 9.80
N PHE A 44 9.32 -12.73 8.56
CA PHE A 44 8.75 -11.82 7.57
C PHE A 44 7.38 -11.28 7.99
N ASP A 45 6.54 -12.11 8.61
CA ASP A 45 5.24 -11.66 9.14
C ASP A 45 5.42 -10.59 10.21
N GLN A 46 6.40 -10.76 11.10
CA GLN A 46 6.67 -9.78 12.16
C GLN A 46 7.15 -8.45 11.57
N VAL A 47 8.08 -8.51 10.61
CA VAL A 47 8.58 -7.30 9.95
C VAL A 47 7.47 -6.62 9.16
N ALA A 48 6.62 -7.38 8.49
CA ALA A 48 5.47 -6.84 7.77
C ALA A 48 4.53 -6.09 8.71
N ARG A 49 4.26 -6.62 9.90
CA ARG A 49 3.42 -5.93 10.88
C ARG A 49 4.04 -4.62 11.34
N ASN A 50 5.37 -4.57 11.49
CA ASN A 50 6.07 -3.33 11.84
C ASN A 50 5.92 -2.28 10.72
N GLU A 51 6.06 -2.70 9.47
CA GLU A 51 5.89 -1.80 8.32
C GLU A 51 4.45 -1.29 8.24
N TRP A 52 3.47 -2.14 8.52
CA TRP A 52 2.07 -1.73 8.56
C TRP A 52 1.84 -0.66 9.63
N ALA A 53 2.42 -0.86 10.81
CA ALA A 53 2.30 0.11 11.91
C ALA A 53 2.92 1.46 11.55
N HIS A 54 4.08 1.46 10.88
CA HIS A 54 4.72 2.70 10.41
C HIS A 54 3.85 3.39 9.36
N ALA A 55 3.35 2.66 8.38
CA ALA A 55 2.49 3.21 7.33
C ALA A 55 1.22 3.84 7.94
N LYS A 56 0.65 3.22 8.97
CA LYS A 56 -0.51 3.76 9.69
C LYS A 56 -0.20 5.11 10.31
N ILE A 57 0.99 5.27 10.91
CA ILE A 57 1.41 6.54 11.50
C ILE A 57 1.49 7.63 10.41
N TRP A 58 2.12 7.32 9.29
CA TRP A 58 2.25 8.28 8.19
C TRP A 58 0.90 8.63 7.59
N TYR A 59 0.01 7.65 7.44
CA TYR A 59 -1.34 7.87 6.94
C TYR A 59 -2.13 8.83 7.83
N LYS A 60 -2.04 8.65 9.15
CA LYS A 60 -2.68 9.56 10.10
C LYS A 60 -2.11 10.97 10.02
N ARG A 61 -0.79 11.10 9.87
CA ARG A 61 -0.13 12.39 9.72
C ARG A 61 -0.53 13.10 8.43
N LEU A 62 -0.89 12.36 7.40
CA LEU A 62 -1.39 12.92 6.15
C LEU A 62 -2.87 13.33 6.23
N ASN A 63 -3.54 13.08 7.37
CA ASN A 63 -4.96 13.38 7.59
C ASN A 63 -5.88 12.75 6.52
N GLN A 64 -5.57 11.52 6.13
CA GLN A 64 -6.36 10.81 5.13
C GLN A 64 -7.32 9.78 5.72
N GLU A 65 -7.50 9.80 7.05
CA GLU A 65 -8.44 8.91 7.71
C GLU A 65 -9.88 9.27 7.32
N MET A 66 -10.68 8.24 7.12
CA MET A 66 -12.08 8.35 6.74
C MET A 66 -12.92 7.47 7.66
N ASP A 67 -14.18 7.85 7.87
CA ASP A 67 -15.11 6.91 8.51
C ASP A 67 -15.46 5.78 7.52
N THR A 68 -16.19 4.79 7.99
CA THR A 68 -16.50 3.61 7.17
C THR A 68 -17.25 3.96 5.90
N GLN A 69 -18.22 4.87 5.97
CA GLN A 69 -19.00 5.26 4.80
C GLN A 69 -18.15 6.00 3.79
N GLU A 70 -17.35 6.96 4.25
CA GLU A 70 -16.44 7.70 3.38
C GLU A 70 -15.42 6.77 2.71
N ALA A 71 -14.88 5.82 3.47
CA ALA A 71 -13.93 4.85 2.94
C ALA A 71 -14.56 3.95 1.88
N LEU A 72 -15.80 3.51 2.10
CA LEU A 72 -16.52 2.71 1.11
C LEU A 72 -16.75 3.46 -0.20
N LEU A 73 -17.15 4.73 -0.10
CA LEU A 73 -17.37 5.56 -1.28
C LEU A 73 -16.05 5.83 -2.02
N ALA A 74 -14.97 6.10 -1.29
CA ALA A 74 -13.66 6.32 -1.88
C ALA A 74 -13.15 5.06 -2.58
N ALA A 75 -13.31 3.90 -1.96
CA ALA A 75 -12.89 2.62 -2.54
C ALA A 75 -13.68 2.31 -3.81
N ALA A 76 -15.01 2.50 -3.79
CA ALA A 76 -15.85 2.26 -4.96
C ALA A 76 -15.46 3.18 -6.12
N GLY A 77 -15.21 4.45 -5.84
CA GLY A 77 -14.76 5.42 -6.85
C GLY A 77 -13.40 5.07 -7.42
N GLY A 78 -12.45 4.69 -6.58
CA GLY A 78 -11.11 4.28 -7.00
C GLY A 78 -11.12 3.03 -7.87
N GLU A 79 -11.86 2.01 -7.44
CA GLU A 79 -11.99 0.77 -8.21
C GLU A 79 -12.65 1.02 -9.57
N HIS A 80 -13.70 1.84 -9.61
CA HIS A 80 -14.36 2.19 -10.86
C HIS A 80 -13.40 2.90 -11.83
N HIS A 81 -12.63 3.87 -11.33
CA HIS A 81 -11.64 4.56 -12.15
C HIS A 81 -10.58 3.61 -12.69
N GLU A 82 -10.04 2.75 -11.85
CA GLU A 82 -9.02 1.77 -12.25
C GLU A 82 -9.55 0.85 -13.35
N TRP A 83 -10.77 0.33 -13.15
CA TRP A 83 -11.37 -0.61 -14.10
C TRP A 83 -11.75 0.04 -15.42
N SER A 84 -12.39 1.21 -15.39
CA SER A 84 -12.99 1.81 -16.59
C SER A 84 -12.00 2.62 -17.42
N GLU A 85 -10.96 3.16 -16.82
CA GLU A 85 -10.04 4.08 -17.49
C GLU A 85 -8.59 3.62 -17.45
N MET A 86 -8.05 3.44 -16.26
CA MET A 86 -6.62 3.23 -16.06
C MET A 86 -6.14 1.90 -16.63
N TYR A 87 -6.74 0.80 -16.22
CA TYR A 87 -6.34 -0.53 -16.68
C TYR A 87 -6.67 -0.74 -18.15
N ALA A 88 -7.78 -0.19 -18.63
CA ALA A 88 -8.14 -0.25 -20.05
C ALA A 88 -7.08 0.44 -20.92
N GLN A 89 -6.64 1.62 -20.51
CA GLN A 89 -5.60 2.36 -21.20
C GLN A 89 -4.27 1.60 -21.17
N TRP A 90 -3.88 1.06 -20.02
CA TRP A 90 -2.63 0.31 -19.90
C TRP A 90 -2.64 -0.98 -20.71
N ALA A 91 -3.79 -1.63 -20.80
CA ALA A 91 -3.92 -2.81 -21.66
C ALA A 91 -3.74 -2.46 -23.14
N ASP A 92 -4.27 -1.32 -23.59
CA ASP A 92 -4.08 -0.84 -24.95
C ASP A 92 -2.60 -0.54 -25.21
N GLU A 93 -1.93 0.14 -24.28
CA GLU A 93 -0.50 0.44 -24.39
C GLU A 93 0.33 -0.83 -24.46
N ALA A 94 0.02 -1.84 -23.66
CA ALA A 94 0.73 -3.12 -23.66
C ALA A 94 0.55 -3.87 -24.98
N ARG A 95 -0.65 -3.80 -25.59
CA ARG A 95 -0.88 -4.43 -26.90
C ARG A 95 -0.08 -3.79 -28.01
N ASP A 96 0.18 -2.48 -27.90
CA ASP A 96 0.94 -1.73 -28.90
C ASP A 96 2.45 -1.98 -28.80
N GLU A 97 2.93 -2.53 -27.71
CA GLU A 97 4.33 -2.90 -27.54
C GLU A 97 4.61 -4.28 -28.15
#